data_0951d2b04378b43e8be65955fe652bb0
#
_entry.id   0951d2b04378b43e8be65955fe652bb0
#
_cell.length_a   1.000
_cell.length_b   1.000
_cell.length_c   1.000
_cell.angle_alpha   90.00
_cell.angle_beta   90.00
_cell.angle_gamma   90.00
#
_symmetry.space_group_name_H-M   'P 1'
#
loop_
_entity.id
_entity.type
_entity.pdbx_description
1 polymer ?
#
loop_
_entity_poly.entity_id
_entity_poly.type
_entity_poly.pdbx_seq_one_letter_code
_entity_poly.pdbx_strand_id
1 'polypeptide(L)'
;MSDIDPILLAVLNGRLVQIADEMDATLYRSAFNPIIAEAHDACHGLYHAQTGATLVQGTTGLPIFVGAMAFAVKAVIDKANRDGNLQAGDTYLFNDPYDGGTHLNDFRLVRPLFWNGKLFAWLASVGHWLDVGGNVPGNFNAKATESFQEGFRVPPVKLARAGVIQQDIIDILGANSRVPQSNWGDLNGQLNALDLEIGRAHV
;
A
#
# COMPACT_ATOMS: atom_id res chain seq x y z
N MET A 1 -32.42 -6.51 9.21
CA MET A 1 -31.38 -5.48 9.01
C MET A 1 -31.74 -4.37 9.96
N SER A 2 -30.92 -4.06 10.97
CA SER A 2 -31.13 -2.88 11.81
C SER A 2 -30.94 -1.64 10.92
N ASP A 3 -31.92 -0.75 10.88
CA ASP A 3 -31.77 0.54 10.22
C ASP A 3 -30.66 1.31 10.93
N ILE A 4 -29.51 1.49 10.23
CA ILE A 4 -28.43 2.33 10.74
C ILE A 4 -28.92 3.77 10.64
N ASP A 5 -28.80 4.53 11.74
CA ASP A 5 -29.10 5.96 11.76
C ASP A 5 -28.34 6.67 10.62
N PRO A 6 -29.02 7.36 9.70
CA PRO A 6 -28.36 8.08 8.59
C PRO A 6 -27.34 9.12 9.05
N ILE A 7 -27.54 9.75 10.21
CA ILE A 7 -26.62 10.73 10.78
C ILE A 7 -25.34 10.02 11.22
N LEU A 8 -25.47 8.88 11.94
CA LEU A 8 -24.33 8.08 12.34
C LEU A 8 -23.54 7.59 11.12
N LEU A 9 -24.23 7.13 10.08
CA LEU A 9 -23.59 6.67 8.85
C LEU A 9 -22.80 7.81 8.18
N ALA A 10 -23.37 9.02 8.10
CA ALA A 10 -22.67 10.18 7.53
C ALA A 10 -21.43 10.57 8.35
N VAL A 11 -21.52 10.55 9.69
CA VAL A 11 -20.38 10.83 10.58
C VAL A 11 -19.28 9.79 10.40
N LEU A 12 -19.63 8.50 10.37
CA LEU A 12 -18.66 7.43 10.17
C LEU A 12 -17.96 7.54 8.81
N ASN A 13 -18.74 7.80 7.75
CA ASN A 13 -18.15 7.99 6.42
C ASN A 13 -17.18 9.18 6.38
N GLY A 14 -17.56 10.32 6.96
CA GLY A 14 -16.69 11.50 7.06
C GLY A 14 -15.40 11.22 7.83
N ARG A 15 -15.47 10.42 8.90
CA ARG A 15 -14.29 10.01 9.67
C ARG A 15 -13.38 9.07 8.88
N LEU A 16 -13.93 8.12 8.15
CA LEU A 16 -13.14 7.21 7.31
C LEU A 16 -12.41 7.97 6.20
N VAL A 17 -13.09 8.95 5.55
CA VAL A 17 -12.44 9.81 4.54
C VAL A 17 -11.30 10.61 5.17
N GLN A 18 -11.53 11.25 6.32
CA GLN A 18 -10.51 12.00 7.05
C GLN A 18 -9.27 11.13 7.36
N ILE A 19 -9.48 9.89 7.76
CA ILE A 19 -8.44 8.92 8.02
C ILE A 19 -7.59 8.69 6.76
N ALA A 20 -8.21 8.37 5.64
CA ALA A 20 -7.50 8.13 4.39
C ALA A 20 -6.75 9.38 3.90
N ASP A 21 -7.32 10.58 4.05
CA ASP A 21 -6.66 11.84 3.72
C ASP A 21 -5.44 12.13 4.63
N GLU A 22 -5.50 11.75 5.90
CA GLU A 22 -4.37 11.89 6.82
C GLU A 22 -3.24 10.89 6.49
N MET A 23 -3.57 9.69 6.01
CA MET A 23 -2.58 8.74 5.48
C MET A 23 -1.87 9.32 4.25
N ASP A 24 -2.62 9.89 3.29
CA ASP A 24 -2.08 10.57 2.12
C ASP A 24 -1.14 11.71 2.56
N ALA A 25 -1.60 12.61 3.42
CA ALA A 25 -0.82 13.74 3.90
C ALA A 25 0.47 13.32 4.64
N THR A 26 0.45 12.18 5.33
CA THR A 26 1.62 11.65 6.02
C THR A 26 2.68 11.20 5.04
N LEU A 27 2.30 10.46 4.00
CA LEU A 27 3.24 10.05 2.97
C LEU A 27 3.79 11.26 2.21
N TYR A 28 2.94 12.17 1.72
CA TYR A 28 3.39 13.32 0.92
C TYR A 28 4.37 14.23 1.65
N ARG A 29 4.22 14.39 2.97
CA ARG A 29 5.13 15.20 3.80
C ARG A 29 6.44 14.51 4.14
N SER A 30 6.49 13.18 4.08
CA SER A 30 7.67 12.38 4.46
C SER A 30 8.38 11.74 3.28
N ALA A 31 7.79 11.76 2.08
CA ALA A 31 8.38 11.17 0.89
C ALA A 31 9.65 11.89 0.44
N PHE A 32 10.62 11.11 0.00
CA PHE A 32 11.89 11.60 -0.54
C PHE A 32 11.80 11.84 -2.05
N ASN A 33 10.89 11.13 -2.71
CA ASN A 33 10.66 11.21 -4.13
C ASN A 33 9.68 12.34 -4.47
N PRO A 34 10.05 13.31 -5.31
CA PRO A 34 9.17 14.43 -5.68
C PRO A 34 7.91 13.97 -6.44
N ILE A 35 7.95 12.82 -7.12
CA ILE A 35 6.75 12.25 -7.79
C ILE A 35 5.67 11.93 -6.74
N ILE A 36 6.05 11.44 -5.56
CA ILE A 36 5.11 11.23 -4.45
C ILE A 36 4.82 12.56 -3.74
N ALA A 37 5.88 13.28 -3.33
CA ALA A 37 5.74 14.47 -2.48
C ALA A 37 5.02 15.65 -3.14
N GLU A 38 5.24 15.88 -4.45
CA GLU A 38 4.74 17.05 -5.16
C GLU A 38 3.64 16.70 -6.17
N ALA A 39 3.80 15.58 -6.93
CA ALA A 39 2.79 15.14 -7.89
C ALA A 39 1.70 14.25 -7.28
N HIS A 40 1.84 13.87 -6.00
CA HIS A 40 0.90 13.02 -5.26
C HIS A 40 0.63 11.68 -5.95
N ASP A 41 1.70 11.11 -6.59
CA ASP A 41 1.59 9.79 -7.25
C ASP A 41 1.60 8.66 -6.21
N ALA A 42 0.52 8.64 -5.45
CA ALA A 42 0.25 7.69 -4.38
C ALA A 42 -1.25 7.65 -4.06
N CYS A 43 -1.66 6.70 -3.24
CA CYS A 43 -3.02 6.60 -2.72
C CYS A 43 -3.05 5.71 -1.49
N HIS A 44 -3.92 6.04 -0.54
CA HIS A 44 -4.20 5.23 0.65
C HIS A 44 -5.69 4.93 0.77
N GLY A 45 -6.02 3.85 1.48
CA GLY A 45 -7.42 3.53 1.73
C GLY A 45 -7.62 2.36 2.67
N LEU A 46 -8.91 2.17 3.02
CA LEU A 46 -9.40 1.03 3.79
C LEU A 46 -10.27 0.14 2.91
N TYR A 47 -10.15 -1.16 3.11
CA TYR A 47 -10.76 -2.19 2.27
C TYR A 47 -11.46 -3.24 3.12
N HIS A 48 -12.55 -3.76 2.61
CA HIS A 48 -13.37 -4.74 3.30
C HIS A 48 -12.61 -6.04 3.60
N ALA A 49 -12.73 -6.53 4.83
CA ALA A 49 -11.94 -7.65 5.36
C ALA A 49 -11.97 -8.92 4.51
N GLN A 50 -13.13 -9.30 3.98
CA GLN A 50 -13.31 -10.56 3.25
C GLN A 50 -13.22 -10.39 1.72
N THR A 51 -13.68 -9.26 1.19
CA THR A 51 -13.81 -9.07 -0.27
C THR A 51 -12.70 -8.23 -0.88
N GLY A 52 -12.01 -7.41 -0.07
CA GLY A 52 -11.08 -6.42 -0.58
C GLY A 52 -11.74 -5.22 -1.29
N ALA A 53 -13.08 -5.14 -1.25
CA ALA A 53 -13.80 -4.00 -1.81
C ALA A 53 -13.41 -2.71 -1.08
N THR A 54 -13.27 -1.63 -1.82
CA THR A 54 -12.95 -0.31 -1.27
C THR A 54 -14.06 0.15 -0.33
N LEU A 55 -13.71 0.47 0.92
CA LEU A 55 -14.57 1.15 1.87
C LEU A 55 -14.41 2.66 1.77
N VAL A 56 -13.17 3.12 1.72
CA VAL A 56 -12.80 4.53 1.56
C VAL A 56 -11.40 4.65 0.99
N GLN A 57 -11.14 5.73 0.25
CA GLN A 57 -9.82 6.13 -0.23
C GLN A 57 -9.61 7.61 0.01
N GLY A 58 -8.33 8.03 0.07
CA GLY A 58 -7.94 9.42 0.16
C GLY A 58 -8.38 10.22 -1.07
N THR A 59 -8.71 11.49 -0.85
CA THR A 59 -9.28 12.36 -1.89
C THR A 59 -8.22 13.03 -2.76
N THR A 60 -6.94 13.00 -2.34
CA THR A 60 -5.83 13.71 -2.99
C THR A 60 -4.92 12.80 -3.83
N GLY A 61 -5.09 11.48 -3.75
CA GLY A 61 -4.32 10.51 -4.52
C GLY A 61 -4.74 10.43 -5.99
N LEU A 62 -3.89 9.77 -6.81
CA LEU A 62 -4.18 9.62 -8.24
C LEU A 62 -5.41 8.72 -8.49
N PRO A 63 -6.36 9.15 -9.34
CA PRO A 63 -7.59 8.40 -9.62
C PRO A 63 -7.37 6.99 -10.18
N ILE A 64 -6.25 6.73 -10.86
CA ILE A 64 -5.93 5.40 -11.41
C ILE A 64 -5.84 4.33 -10.29
N PHE A 65 -5.36 4.71 -9.11
CA PHE A 65 -5.25 3.79 -7.99
C PHE A 65 -6.60 3.48 -7.35
N VAL A 66 -7.59 4.37 -7.49
CA VAL A 66 -8.96 4.15 -6.98
C VAL A 66 -9.54 2.83 -7.50
N GLY A 67 -9.37 2.57 -8.79
CA GLY A 67 -9.83 1.32 -9.40
C GLY A 67 -8.91 0.12 -9.17
N ALA A 68 -7.59 0.35 -9.06
CA ALA A 68 -6.61 -0.73 -9.04
C ALA A 68 -6.39 -1.34 -7.65
N MET A 69 -6.49 -0.55 -6.57
CA MET A 69 -6.11 -1.00 -5.23
C MET A 69 -6.98 -2.13 -4.68
N ALA A 70 -8.26 -2.19 -5.04
CA ALA A 70 -9.14 -3.29 -4.61
C ALA A 70 -8.64 -4.67 -5.13
N PHE A 71 -8.10 -4.73 -6.35
CA PHE A 71 -7.49 -5.94 -6.90
C PHE A 71 -6.21 -6.31 -6.17
N ALA A 72 -5.38 -5.32 -5.84
CA ALA A 72 -4.16 -5.52 -5.07
C ALA A 72 -4.44 -6.07 -3.66
N VAL A 73 -5.43 -5.52 -2.96
CA VAL A 73 -5.87 -6.03 -1.65
C VAL A 73 -6.43 -7.45 -1.77
N LYS A 74 -7.20 -7.74 -2.83
CA LYS A 74 -7.73 -9.09 -3.08
C LYS A 74 -6.62 -10.12 -3.29
N ALA A 75 -5.56 -9.78 -4.03
CA ALA A 75 -4.40 -10.66 -4.21
C ALA A 75 -3.72 -11.01 -2.87
N VAL A 76 -3.62 -10.03 -1.95
CA VAL A 76 -3.09 -10.25 -0.60
C VAL A 76 -4.04 -11.12 0.24
N ILE A 77 -5.36 -10.91 0.16
CA ILE A 77 -6.35 -11.75 0.84
C ILE A 77 -6.19 -13.21 0.40
N ASP A 78 -6.11 -13.45 -0.92
CA ASP A 78 -5.97 -14.79 -1.47
C ASP A 78 -4.64 -15.45 -1.04
N LYS A 79 -3.56 -14.66 -1.00
CA LYS A 79 -2.28 -15.14 -0.46
C LYS A 79 -2.36 -15.47 1.03
N ALA A 80 -2.92 -14.57 1.84
CA ALA A 80 -3.06 -14.77 3.28
C ALA A 80 -3.89 -16.01 3.60
N ASN A 81 -4.97 -16.25 2.83
CA ASN A 81 -5.80 -17.45 2.97
C ASN A 81 -5.05 -18.74 2.60
N ARG A 82 -4.21 -18.71 1.55
CA ARG A 82 -3.37 -19.86 1.19
C ARG A 82 -2.32 -20.16 2.25
N ASP A 83 -1.68 -19.13 2.78
CA ASP A 83 -0.61 -19.29 3.76
C ASP A 83 -1.12 -19.69 5.15
N GLY A 84 -2.37 -19.33 5.50
CA GLY A 84 -3.06 -19.71 6.73
C GLY A 84 -2.43 -19.18 8.04
N ASN A 85 -1.57 -18.15 7.95
CA ASN A 85 -0.77 -17.65 9.08
C ASN A 85 -0.83 -16.12 9.22
N LEU A 86 -2.00 -15.51 8.90
CA LEU A 86 -2.20 -14.08 9.02
C LEU A 86 -2.23 -13.65 10.50
N GLN A 87 -1.45 -12.62 10.85
CA GLN A 87 -1.35 -12.08 12.20
C GLN A 87 -1.46 -10.54 12.19
N ALA A 88 -1.84 -9.97 13.34
CA ALA A 88 -1.75 -8.53 13.55
C ALA A 88 -0.30 -8.06 13.39
N GLY A 89 -0.10 -6.91 12.72
CA GLY A 89 1.23 -6.38 12.42
C GLY A 89 1.90 -6.98 11.17
N ASP A 90 1.33 -7.99 10.53
CA ASP A 90 1.80 -8.43 9.21
C ASP A 90 1.65 -7.27 8.21
N THR A 91 2.64 -7.10 7.33
CA THR A 91 2.54 -6.13 6.22
C THR A 91 3.06 -6.81 4.97
N TYR A 92 2.25 -6.84 3.95
CA TYR A 92 2.63 -7.34 2.63
C TYR A 92 3.16 -6.20 1.78
N LEU A 93 4.20 -6.49 0.99
CA LEU A 93 4.79 -5.57 0.01
C LEU A 93 4.85 -6.28 -1.34
N PHE A 94 4.55 -5.55 -2.42
CA PHE A 94 4.64 -6.05 -3.80
C PHE A 94 4.49 -4.92 -4.82
N ASN A 95 4.92 -5.21 -6.05
CA ASN A 95 4.71 -4.33 -7.21
C ASN A 95 4.25 -5.11 -8.46
N ASP A 96 3.99 -6.41 -8.35
CA ASP A 96 3.67 -7.26 -9.49
C ASP A 96 2.35 -6.82 -10.16
N PRO A 97 2.38 -6.40 -11.45
CA PRO A 97 1.17 -6.01 -12.17
C PRO A 97 0.15 -7.16 -12.32
N TYR A 98 0.61 -8.40 -12.31
CA TYR A 98 -0.24 -9.58 -12.45
C TYR A 98 -0.91 -9.99 -11.14
N ASP A 99 -0.45 -9.44 -10.01
CA ASP A 99 -1.08 -9.56 -8.69
C ASP A 99 -1.89 -8.32 -8.30
N GLY A 100 -2.53 -7.68 -9.27
CA GLY A 100 -3.37 -6.50 -9.05
C GLY A 100 -2.59 -5.19 -9.01
N GLY A 101 -1.36 -5.19 -9.52
CA GLY A 101 -0.54 -4.00 -9.69
C GLY A 101 -0.92 -3.15 -10.90
N THR A 102 -0.21 -2.03 -11.09
CA THR A 102 -0.26 -1.17 -12.26
C THR A 102 1.05 -1.27 -13.04
N HIS A 103 2.10 -0.52 -12.68
CA HIS A 103 3.44 -0.72 -13.22
C HIS A 103 4.47 -1.00 -12.10
N LEU A 104 5.70 -1.38 -12.47
CA LEU A 104 6.67 -1.91 -11.49
C LEU A 104 7.15 -0.86 -10.48
N ASN A 105 7.07 0.43 -10.79
CA ASN A 105 7.39 1.50 -9.86
C ASN A 105 6.37 1.63 -8.72
N ASP A 106 5.13 1.15 -8.91
CA ASP A 106 4.05 1.29 -7.93
C ASP A 106 4.15 0.23 -6.83
N PHE A 107 4.95 0.50 -5.83
CA PHE A 107 5.05 -0.38 -4.67
C PHE A 107 3.86 -0.21 -3.74
N ARG A 108 3.24 -1.34 -3.42
CA ARG A 108 2.06 -1.45 -2.57
C ARG A 108 2.42 -2.06 -1.23
N LEU A 109 1.87 -1.46 -0.18
CA LEU A 109 1.80 -2.06 1.15
C LEU A 109 0.35 -2.38 1.48
N VAL A 110 0.10 -3.59 1.98
CA VAL A 110 -1.22 -4.02 2.44
C VAL A 110 -1.08 -4.64 3.82
N ARG A 111 -1.85 -4.13 4.79
CA ARG A 111 -1.77 -4.51 6.20
C ARG A 111 -3.16 -4.88 6.73
N PRO A 112 -3.32 -6.02 7.45
CA PRO A 112 -4.58 -6.33 8.11
C PRO A 112 -4.79 -5.43 9.34
N LEU A 113 -5.98 -4.88 9.47
CA LEU A 113 -6.44 -4.19 10.67
C LEU A 113 -7.30 -5.14 11.49
N PHE A 114 -6.83 -5.46 12.70
CA PHE A 114 -7.56 -6.30 13.64
C PHE A 114 -8.25 -5.44 14.71
N TRP A 115 -9.49 -5.79 15.05
CA TRP A 115 -10.24 -5.21 16.15
C TRP A 115 -10.80 -6.33 17.03
N ASN A 116 -10.53 -6.29 18.34
CA ASN A 116 -10.95 -7.34 19.29
C ASN A 116 -10.59 -8.77 18.81
N GLY A 117 -9.39 -8.95 18.26
CA GLY A 117 -8.88 -10.24 17.77
C GLY A 117 -9.49 -10.72 16.45
N LYS A 118 -10.35 -9.93 15.80
CA LYS A 118 -10.96 -10.26 14.49
C LYS A 118 -10.43 -9.34 13.41
N LEU A 119 -10.21 -9.88 12.22
CA LEU A 119 -9.89 -9.07 11.04
C LEU A 119 -11.08 -8.15 10.73
N PHE A 120 -10.87 -6.85 10.88
CA PHE A 120 -11.88 -5.82 10.69
C PHE A 120 -11.85 -5.24 9.27
N ALA A 121 -10.66 -4.89 8.79
CA ALA A 121 -10.44 -4.28 7.48
C ALA A 121 -9.01 -4.55 7.02
N TRP A 122 -8.68 -4.09 5.80
CA TRP A 122 -7.32 -3.97 5.31
C TRP A 122 -6.99 -2.51 5.09
N LEU A 123 -5.79 -2.10 5.47
CA LEU A 123 -5.18 -0.84 5.13
C LEU A 123 -4.28 -1.05 3.93
N ALA A 124 -4.32 -0.14 2.98
CA ALA A 124 -3.41 -0.22 1.84
C ALA A 124 -2.84 1.14 1.47
N SER A 125 -1.59 1.12 1.03
CA SER A 125 -0.81 2.25 0.53
C SER A 125 -0.21 1.86 -0.80
N VAL A 126 -0.20 2.76 -1.77
CA VAL A 126 0.61 2.69 -2.98
C VAL A 126 1.41 3.96 -3.14
N GLY A 127 2.65 3.85 -3.61
CA GLY A 127 3.50 4.99 -3.94
C GLY A 127 4.40 4.65 -5.12
N HIS A 128 4.56 5.61 -6.02
CA HIS A 128 5.43 5.48 -7.19
C HIS A 128 6.90 5.68 -6.79
N TRP A 129 7.67 4.59 -6.69
CA TRP A 129 9.10 4.66 -6.38
C TRP A 129 9.93 5.12 -7.58
N LEU A 130 10.96 5.91 -7.31
CA LEU A 130 11.73 6.60 -8.33
C LEU A 130 12.50 5.66 -9.28
N ASP A 131 13.07 4.57 -8.77
CA ASP A 131 13.83 3.58 -9.55
C ASP A 131 13.74 2.19 -8.92
N VAL A 132 13.37 1.22 -9.72
CA VAL A 132 13.22 -0.18 -9.32
C VAL A 132 14.03 -1.12 -10.22
N GLY A 133 15.20 -0.68 -10.67
CA GLY A 133 16.09 -1.46 -11.55
C GLY A 133 15.70 -1.32 -13.02
N GLY A 134 15.72 -2.44 -13.75
CA GLY A 134 15.47 -2.43 -15.18
C GLY A 134 16.66 -1.90 -16.02
N ASN A 135 16.44 -1.76 -17.34
CA ASN A 135 17.52 -1.48 -18.28
C ASN A 135 17.82 0.03 -18.48
N VAL A 136 16.95 0.92 -17.96
CA VAL A 136 17.17 2.37 -17.98
C VAL A 136 16.91 2.98 -16.61
N PRO A 137 17.67 4.03 -16.20
CA PRO A 137 17.37 4.76 -14.97
C PRO A 137 15.97 5.35 -14.99
N GLY A 138 15.26 5.29 -13.82
CA GLY A 138 13.91 5.78 -13.67
C GLY A 138 12.84 4.92 -14.32
N ASN A 139 13.21 3.77 -14.89
CA ASN A 139 12.31 2.73 -15.44
C ASN A 139 11.45 3.11 -16.66
N PHE A 140 11.50 4.36 -17.12
CA PHE A 140 10.68 4.80 -18.25
C PHE A 140 11.34 4.43 -19.59
N ASN A 141 11.04 3.23 -20.09
CA ASN A 141 11.54 2.73 -21.38
C ASN A 141 10.41 2.42 -22.35
N ALA A 142 10.10 3.37 -23.23
CA ALA A 142 9.09 3.21 -24.29
C ALA A 142 9.44 2.12 -25.33
N LYS A 143 10.65 1.55 -25.30
CA LYS A 143 11.13 0.48 -26.20
C LYS A 143 11.21 -0.87 -25.50
N ALA A 144 10.75 -0.98 -24.26
CA ALA A 144 10.71 -2.25 -23.55
C ALA A 144 9.81 -3.24 -24.30
N THR A 145 10.29 -4.47 -24.46
CA THR A 145 9.57 -5.58 -25.10
C THR A 145 9.15 -6.65 -24.10
N GLU A 146 9.63 -6.53 -22.87
CA GLU A 146 9.30 -7.44 -21.76
C GLU A 146 9.40 -6.71 -20.41
N SER A 147 8.62 -7.13 -19.42
CA SER A 147 8.55 -6.48 -18.10
C SER A 147 9.87 -6.49 -17.32
N PHE A 148 10.76 -7.46 -17.58
CA PHE A 148 12.08 -7.51 -16.94
C PHE A 148 12.99 -6.34 -17.31
N GLN A 149 12.73 -5.68 -18.44
CA GLN A 149 13.45 -4.47 -18.85
C GLN A 149 12.97 -3.22 -18.10
N GLU A 150 11.78 -3.26 -17.51
CA GLU A 150 11.17 -2.13 -16.81
C GLU A 150 11.50 -2.09 -15.32
N GLY A 151 11.98 -3.18 -14.75
CA GLY A 151 12.34 -3.25 -13.34
C GLY A 151 12.26 -4.67 -12.79
N PHE A 152 12.59 -4.82 -11.51
CA PHE A 152 12.41 -6.09 -10.86
C PHE A 152 11.01 -6.24 -10.27
N ARG A 153 10.47 -7.44 -10.36
CA ARG A 153 9.11 -7.76 -9.97
C ARG A 153 9.08 -8.51 -8.65
N VAL A 154 8.27 -8.02 -7.72
CA VAL A 154 8.07 -8.60 -6.40
C VAL A 154 6.61 -9.04 -6.26
N PRO A 155 6.34 -10.35 -6.12
CA PRO A 155 5.01 -10.83 -5.78
C PRO A 155 4.64 -10.44 -4.34
N PRO A 156 3.39 -10.57 -3.89
CA PRO A 156 3.04 -10.30 -2.51
C PRO A 156 3.89 -11.10 -1.51
N VAL A 157 4.77 -10.41 -0.79
CA VAL A 157 5.64 -10.98 0.25
C VAL A 157 5.39 -10.28 1.59
N LYS A 158 5.56 -10.98 2.72
CA LYS A 158 5.48 -10.36 4.04
C LYS A 158 6.73 -9.55 4.34
N LEU A 159 6.67 -8.24 4.08
CA LEU A 159 7.69 -7.28 4.50
C LEU A 159 7.84 -7.23 6.02
N ALA A 160 6.72 -7.33 6.74
CA ALA A 160 6.73 -7.48 8.19
C ALA A 160 5.93 -8.71 8.61
N ARG A 161 6.39 -9.38 9.67
CA ARG A 161 5.70 -10.50 10.35
C ARG A 161 5.45 -10.09 11.78
N ALA A 162 4.18 -10.01 12.17
CA ALA A 162 3.78 -9.57 13.51
C ALA A 162 4.49 -8.27 13.96
N GLY A 163 4.62 -7.30 13.05
CA GLY A 163 5.28 -6.01 13.30
C GLY A 163 6.81 -6.01 13.13
N VAL A 164 7.44 -7.17 12.92
CA VAL A 164 8.90 -7.25 12.76
C VAL A 164 9.27 -7.22 11.28
N ILE A 165 9.96 -6.16 10.86
CA ILE A 165 10.46 -5.98 9.48
C ILE A 165 11.45 -7.09 9.13
N GLN A 166 11.30 -7.66 7.94
CA GLN A 166 12.20 -8.67 7.38
C GLN A 166 13.36 -7.98 6.64
N GLN A 167 14.51 -7.86 7.31
CA GLN A 167 15.67 -7.12 6.80
C GLN A 167 16.15 -7.66 5.44
N ASP A 168 16.12 -8.96 5.22
CA ASP A 168 16.53 -9.58 3.96
C ASP A 168 15.74 -9.03 2.76
N ILE A 169 14.44 -8.71 2.96
CA ILE A 169 13.63 -8.10 1.90
C ILE A 169 14.11 -6.68 1.61
N ILE A 170 14.41 -5.90 2.64
CA ILE A 170 14.95 -4.54 2.48
C ILE A 170 16.28 -4.58 1.72
N ASP A 171 17.15 -5.51 2.06
CA ASP A 171 18.46 -5.66 1.43
C ASP A 171 18.31 -6.04 -0.07
N ILE A 172 17.38 -6.94 -0.40
CA ILE A 172 17.08 -7.30 -1.80
C ILE A 172 16.54 -6.07 -2.55
N LEU A 173 15.61 -5.33 -1.98
CA LEU A 173 15.05 -4.11 -2.60
C LEU A 173 16.15 -3.07 -2.85
N GLY A 174 17.00 -2.84 -1.85
CA GLY A 174 18.12 -1.89 -1.95
C GLY A 174 19.14 -2.28 -3.02
N ALA A 175 19.49 -3.57 -3.10
CA ALA A 175 20.46 -4.10 -4.07
C ALA A 175 19.96 -3.97 -5.53
N ASN A 176 18.65 -3.89 -5.75
CA ASN A 176 18.03 -3.83 -7.08
C ASN A 176 17.57 -2.42 -7.49
N SER A 177 17.89 -1.39 -6.72
CA SER A 177 17.58 0.01 -7.01
C SER A 177 18.85 0.84 -7.20
N ARG A 178 18.79 1.86 -8.08
CA ARG A 178 19.87 2.85 -8.24
C ARG A 178 19.79 3.97 -7.18
N VAL A 179 18.67 4.07 -6.49
CA VAL A 179 18.39 5.11 -5.47
C VAL A 179 17.83 4.50 -4.17
N PRO A 180 18.57 3.53 -3.56
CA PRO A 180 18.04 2.75 -2.44
C PRO A 180 17.63 3.61 -1.23
N GLN A 181 18.33 4.71 -0.97
CA GLN A 181 18.01 5.61 0.15
C GLN A 181 16.69 6.36 -0.07
N SER A 182 16.41 6.80 -1.32
CA SER A 182 15.14 7.44 -1.66
C SER A 182 13.99 6.45 -1.49
N ASN A 183 14.13 5.25 -2.08
CA ASN A 183 13.10 4.20 -1.97
C ASN A 183 12.87 3.78 -0.50
N TRP A 184 13.95 3.74 0.31
CA TRP A 184 13.83 3.47 1.75
C TRP A 184 13.06 4.58 2.48
N GLY A 185 13.31 5.84 2.13
CA GLY A 185 12.56 6.97 2.67
C GLY A 185 11.08 6.89 2.33
N ASP A 186 10.74 6.60 1.06
CA ASP A 186 9.36 6.45 0.61
C ASP A 186 8.66 5.25 1.25
N LEU A 187 9.35 4.11 1.37
CA LEU A 187 8.84 2.95 2.09
C LEU A 187 8.50 3.26 3.56
N ASN A 188 9.38 3.98 4.26
CA ASN A 188 9.10 4.41 5.63
C ASN A 188 7.92 5.37 5.70
N GLY A 189 7.78 6.27 4.73
CA GLY A 189 6.62 7.14 4.60
C GLY A 189 5.31 6.35 4.47
N GLN A 190 5.31 5.32 3.61
CA GLN A 190 4.17 4.42 3.44
C GLN A 190 3.86 3.62 4.73
N LEU A 191 4.89 3.09 5.41
CA LEU A 191 4.72 2.38 6.69
C LEU A 191 4.14 3.30 7.77
N ASN A 192 4.66 4.52 7.90
CA ASN A 192 4.16 5.52 8.84
C ASN A 192 2.71 5.91 8.57
N ALA A 193 2.32 6.02 7.29
CA ALA A 193 0.92 6.26 6.92
C ALA A 193 0.00 5.13 7.37
N LEU A 194 0.44 3.87 7.29
CA LEU A 194 -0.32 2.71 7.80
C LEU A 194 -0.36 2.64 9.33
N ASP A 195 0.66 3.17 10.03
CA ASP A 195 0.75 3.15 11.49
C ASP A 195 -0.17 4.16 12.18
N LEU A 196 -0.49 5.28 11.52
CA LEU A 196 -1.40 6.30 12.05
C LEU A 196 -2.75 5.74 12.45
N GLU A 197 -3.25 4.76 11.69
CA GLU A 197 -4.56 4.15 11.92
C GLU A 197 -4.57 3.20 13.13
N ILE A 198 -3.48 2.47 13.34
CA ILE A 198 -3.38 1.54 14.48
C ILE A 198 -3.42 2.29 15.80
N GLY A 199 -2.76 3.46 15.86
CA GLY A 199 -2.75 4.32 17.05
C GLY A 199 -4.13 4.89 17.42
N ARG A 200 -5.03 5.08 16.43
CA ARG A 200 -6.38 5.64 16.63
C ARG A 200 -7.45 4.59 16.88
N ALA A 201 -7.24 3.36 16.46
CA ALA A 201 -8.16 2.25 16.74
C ALA A 201 -8.12 1.79 18.22
N HIS A 202 -7.19 2.32 19.01
CA HIS A 202 -7.01 2.00 20.42
C HIS A 202 -7.44 3.13 21.40
N VAL A 203 -8.10 4.19 20.89
CA VAL A 203 -8.61 5.30 21.73
C VAL A 203 -10.13 5.23 21.88
#